data_a372df69b155f9b5351eff946aaefdae
#
_entry.id   a372df69b155f9b5351eff946aaefdae
#
_cell.length_a   1.000
_cell.length_b   1.000
_cell.length_c   1.000
_cell.angle_alpha   90.00
_cell.angle_beta   90.00
_cell.angle_gamma   90.00
#
_symmetry.space_group_name_H-M   'P 1'
#
loop_
_entity.id
_entity.type
_entity.pdbx_description
1 polymer ?
#
loop_
_entity_poly.entity_id
_entity_poly.type
_entity_poly.pdbx_seq_one_letter_code
_entity_poly.pdbx_strand_id
1 'polypeptide(L)'
;MRHLDEIIERIEKKLKGGRYLLNISLEDSTAVEAKGGKACEVEQLAEGGLGLCVELSGGRLGFTSTTFGDEAPDVELICERALASAAVATIEHRYSLPEALDYPPKKELKILDPESLTFTPALALSLAAAAERAAYGVDRRVASVRRARCEGGVSHNVVAVNGSHFSWMESSYSVSLETGARDGEEGESGWAESSTRLFASLDPESIGREAGERAVGLLGGGLPKSGRYDVVLDSRVALDMLDVIGFSLIGENVSRGKSLLAEMVGKRIFSDKLNIIDDGLLTTGIETAPLDGEGSARRLTRCVESGVLTSYLYDRRSAAEAGVGTTGNGTGGVSSRVEPSCTNLFIAGGKGHSQRDLIGSLANGVLVSEVMGIHTIDPISGEFSLGFSGQLITGGEITAPLTGGTISGNILDLFSNVEVVGEDMRFQGGLGAPSLLLSGVEIAGQ
;
A
#
# COMPACT_ATOMS: atom_id res chain seq x y z
N MET A 1 25.48 -9.75 6.06
CA MET A 1 25.43 -11.08 5.40
C MET A 1 26.06 -12.21 6.21
N ARG A 2 27.25 -12.05 6.84
CA ARG A 2 27.95 -13.15 7.53
C ARG A 2 27.22 -13.77 8.75
N HIS A 3 26.22 -13.10 9.31
CA HIS A 3 25.54 -13.57 10.54
C HIS A 3 24.21 -14.28 10.29
N LEU A 4 23.61 -14.20 9.08
CA LEU A 4 22.29 -14.79 8.84
C LEU A 4 22.31 -16.32 8.99
N ASP A 5 23.23 -16.99 8.30
CA ASP A 5 23.36 -18.46 8.37
C ASP A 5 23.68 -18.92 9.79
N GLU A 6 24.55 -18.18 10.50
CA GLU A 6 24.88 -18.47 11.90
C GLU A 6 23.67 -18.32 12.82
N ILE A 7 22.86 -17.26 12.66
CA ILE A 7 21.63 -17.05 13.43
C ILE A 7 20.67 -18.22 13.19
N ILE A 8 20.43 -18.56 11.93
CA ILE A 8 19.53 -19.66 11.55
C ILE A 8 20.02 -20.98 12.16
N GLU A 9 21.28 -21.34 11.98
CA GLU A 9 21.87 -22.58 12.51
C GLU A 9 21.76 -22.66 14.04
N ARG A 10 21.98 -21.55 14.77
CA ARG A 10 21.88 -21.49 16.22
C ARG A 10 20.44 -21.68 16.70
N ILE A 11 19.46 -21.06 16.01
CA ILE A 11 18.03 -21.23 16.30
C ILE A 11 17.62 -22.69 16.04
N GLU A 12 17.98 -23.24 14.90
CA GLU A 12 17.72 -24.65 14.56
C GLU A 12 18.28 -25.62 15.61
N LYS A 13 19.52 -25.39 16.02
CA LYS A 13 20.18 -26.22 17.05
C LYS A 13 19.45 -26.13 18.40
N LYS A 14 18.98 -24.92 18.79
CA LYS A 14 18.29 -24.69 20.07
C LYS A 14 16.88 -25.28 20.06
N LEU A 15 16.15 -25.14 18.92
CA LEU A 15 14.76 -25.59 18.77
C LEU A 15 14.64 -26.98 18.10
N LYS A 16 15.72 -27.75 18.06
CA LYS A 16 15.78 -29.05 17.38
C LYS A 16 14.60 -29.95 17.76
N GLY A 17 13.78 -30.30 16.75
CA GLY A 17 12.59 -31.14 16.89
C GLY A 17 11.31 -30.37 17.30
N GLY A 18 11.39 -29.05 17.51
CA GLY A 18 10.24 -28.16 17.67
C GLY A 18 9.79 -27.57 16.34
N ARG A 19 8.51 -27.17 16.26
CA ARG A 19 8.00 -26.37 15.13
C ARG A 19 8.30 -24.90 15.35
N TYR A 20 8.84 -24.25 14.33
CA TYR A 20 9.08 -22.80 14.37
C TYR A 20 8.94 -22.15 12.99
N LEU A 21 8.62 -20.88 13.04
CA LEU A 21 8.63 -19.95 11.91
C LEU A 21 9.53 -18.77 12.29
N LEU A 22 10.55 -18.52 11.51
CA LEU A 22 11.52 -17.44 11.69
C LEU A 22 11.46 -16.50 10.49
N ASN A 23 11.34 -15.21 10.77
CA ASN A 23 11.48 -14.16 9.78
C ASN A 23 12.62 -13.23 10.17
N ILE A 24 13.50 -12.90 9.22
CA ILE A 24 14.57 -11.93 9.39
C ILE A 24 14.50 -10.95 8.23
N SER A 25 14.67 -9.65 8.53
CA SER A 25 14.87 -8.62 7.53
C SER A 25 16.09 -7.79 7.90
N LEU A 26 16.99 -7.59 6.96
CA LEU A 26 18.10 -6.64 7.08
C LEU A 26 17.83 -5.50 6.11
N GLU A 27 17.81 -4.29 6.61
CA GLU A 27 17.56 -3.09 5.83
C GLU A 27 18.82 -2.20 5.81
N ASP A 28 19.14 -1.68 4.62
CA ASP A 28 20.15 -0.66 4.40
C ASP A 28 19.51 0.41 3.52
N SER A 29 19.21 1.56 4.10
CA SER A 29 18.51 2.64 3.41
C SER A 29 19.13 4.02 3.71
N THR A 30 18.93 4.92 2.75
CA THR A 30 19.31 6.33 2.83
C THR A 30 18.12 7.18 2.47
N ALA A 31 17.80 8.16 3.32
CA ALA A 31 16.78 9.16 3.02
C ALA A 31 17.35 10.56 3.22
N VAL A 32 16.95 11.48 2.36
CA VAL A 32 17.32 12.90 2.45
C VAL A 32 16.09 13.76 2.26
N GLU A 33 15.90 14.69 3.18
CA GLU A 33 14.96 15.79 3.04
C GLU A 33 15.69 17.05 2.59
N ALA A 34 15.22 17.68 1.52
CA ALA A 34 15.78 18.91 0.96
C ALA A 34 14.87 20.11 1.21
N LYS A 35 15.50 21.26 1.42
CA LYS A 35 14.84 22.57 1.49
C LYS A 35 15.77 23.64 0.93
N GLY A 36 15.31 24.38 -0.07
CA GLY A 36 16.11 25.38 -0.79
C GLY A 36 17.31 24.74 -1.47
N GLY A 37 17.19 23.52 -1.98
CA GLY A 37 18.25 22.76 -2.62
C GLY A 37 19.35 22.26 -1.69
N LYS A 38 19.16 22.32 -0.37
CA LYS A 38 20.13 21.86 0.64
C LYS A 38 19.49 20.79 1.51
N ALA A 39 20.29 19.83 1.96
CA ALA A 39 19.83 18.83 2.91
C ALA A 39 19.51 19.51 4.26
N CYS A 40 18.30 19.31 4.76
CA CYS A 40 17.89 19.69 6.10
C CYS A 40 17.84 18.48 7.04
N GLU A 41 17.67 17.30 6.49
CA GLU A 41 17.72 16.03 7.20
C GLU A 41 18.39 14.96 6.34
N VAL A 42 19.20 14.11 6.96
CA VAL A 42 19.84 12.94 6.35
C VAL A 42 19.69 11.78 7.31
N GLU A 43 19.03 10.75 6.86
CA GLU A 43 18.87 9.50 7.61
C GLU A 43 19.62 8.40 6.87
N GLN A 44 20.38 7.61 7.60
CA GLN A 44 20.97 6.37 7.10
C GLN A 44 20.63 5.27 8.11
N LEU A 45 19.95 4.25 7.65
CA LEU A 45 19.54 3.11 8.43
C LEU A 45 20.32 1.88 7.97
N ALA A 46 20.93 1.19 8.94
CA ALA A 46 21.46 -0.17 8.75
C ALA A 46 21.01 -0.98 9.96
N GLU A 47 19.88 -1.67 9.81
CA GLU A 47 19.21 -2.35 10.91
C GLU A 47 18.73 -3.73 10.50
N GLY A 48 18.79 -4.68 11.44
CA GLY A 48 18.18 -6.00 11.33
C GLY A 48 16.97 -6.13 12.23
N GLY A 49 15.93 -6.78 11.73
CA GLY A 49 14.79 -7.24 12.51
C GLY A 49 14.69 -8.77 12.47
N LEU A 50 14.32 -9.38 13.60
CA LEU A 50 14.10 -10.81 13.71
C LEU A 50 12.83 -11.06 14.50
N GLY A 51 11.94 -11.89 13.95
CA GLY A 51 10.78 -12.41 14.64
C GLY A 51 10.76 -13.93 14.61
N LEU A 52 10.55 -14.54 15.78
CA LEU A 52 10.49 -15.98 15.96
C LEU A 52 9.15 -16.37 16.56
N CYS A 53 8.41 -17.22 15.85
CA CYS A 53 7.23 -17.90 16.35
C CYS A 53 7.55 -19.37 16.58
N VAL A 54 7.19 -19.91 17.76
CA VAL A 54 7.38 -21.33 18.09
C VAL A 54 6.05 -21.98 18.45
N GLU A 55 5.90 -23.25 18.13
CA GLU A 55 4.74 -24.06 18.49
C GLU A 55 5.13 -25.13 19.52
N LEU A 56 4.47 -25.12 20.66
CA LEU A 56 4.53 -26.18 21.66
C LEU A 56 3.44 -27.22 21.41
N SER A 57 3.60 -28.41 21.99
CA SER A 57 2.62 -29.49 21.96
C SER A 57 1.25 -28.98 22.40
N GLY A 58 0.21 -29.33 21.62
CA GLY A 58 -1.17 -28.88 21.86
C GLY A 58 -1.55 -27.56 21.17
N GLY A 59 -0.74 -27.05 20.22
CA GLY A 59 -1.09 -25.87 19.42
C GLY A 59 -0.94 -24.53 20.13
N ARG A 60 -0.01 -24.43 21.07
CA ARG A 60 0.33 -23.16 21.73
C ARG A 60 1.41 -22.45 20.96
N LEU A 61 1.12 -21.24 20.48
CA LEU A 61 2.03 -20.42 19.69
C LEU A 61 2.60 -19.28 20.54
N GLY A 62 3.92 -19.18 20.59
CA GLY A 62 4.64 -18.08 21.23
C GLY A 62 5.44 -17.29 20.23
N PHE A 63 5.38 -15.97 20.30
CA PHE A 63 6.10 -15.05 19.45
C PHE A 63 7.02 -14.15 20.27
N THR A 64 8.17 -13.85 19.70
CA THR A 64 9.08 -12.80 20.16
C THR A 64 9.74 -12.13 18.97
N SER A 65 10.12 -10.87 19.12
CA SER A 65 10.87 -10.12 18.11
C SER A 65 11.98 -9.31 18.77
N THR A 66 12.96 -8.95 17.96
CA THR A 66 14.04 -8.03 18.34
C THR A 66 14.57 -7.29 17.12
N THR A 67 15.13 -6.10 17.35
CA THR A 67 15.97 -5.40 16.38
C THR A 67 17.43 -5.56 16.78
N PHE A 68 18.33 -5.44 15.81
CA PHE A 68 19.77 -5.53 16.01
C PHE A 68 20.52 -4.72 14.93
N GLY A 69 21.69 -4.19 15.29
CA GLY A 69 22.57 -3.50 14.37
C GLY A 69 23.67 -4.42 13.85
N ASP A 70 24.93 -3.95 13.92
CA ASP A 70 26.11 -4.68 13.44
C ASP A 70 26.39 -5.99 14.23
N GLU A 71 25.96 -6.05 15.50
CA GLU A 71 26.12 -7.24 16.34
C GLU A 71 24.95 -8.19 16.19
N ALA A 72 25.25 -9.48 16.06
CA ALA A 72 24.22 -10.52 16.01
C ALA A 72 23.37 -10.53 17.30
N PRO A 73 22.05 -10.75 17.22
CA PRO A 73 21.20 -10.79 18.39
C PRO A 73 21.50 -12.01 19.28
N ASP A 74 21.12 -11.90 20.56
CA ASP A 74 21.20 -13.03 21.50
C ASP A 74 20.14 -14.08 21.17
N VAL A 75 20.56 -15.08 20.36
CA VAL A 75 19.70 -16.17 19.87
C VAL A 75 19.15 -17.00 21.03
N GLU A 76 19.93 -17.26 22.07
CA GLU A 76 19.50 -18.04 23.23
C GLU A 76 18.35 -17.36 23.96
N LEU A 77 18.47 -16.07 24.22
CA LEU A 77 17.44 -15.27 24.86
C LEU A 77 16.17 -15.18 24.01
N ILE A 78 16.30 -15.04 22.68
CA ILE A 78 15.16 -15.01 21.75
C ILE A 78 14.39 -16.33 21.81
N CYS A 79 15.08 -17.47 21.73
CA CYS A 79 14.45 -18.79 21.82
C CYS A 79 13.75 -18.99 23.19
N GLU A 80 14.38 -18.58 24.29
CA GLU A 80 13.80 -18.68 25.63
C GLU A 80 12.53 -17.82 25.77
N ARG A 81 12.53 -16.61 25.24
CA ARG A 81 11.36 -15.73 25.25
C ARG A 81 10.20 -16.28 24.41
N ALA A 82 10.49 -16.80 23.20
CA ALA A 82 9.48 -17.41 22.35
C ALA A 82 8.84 -18.64 23.03
N LEU A 83 9.66 -19.53 23.64
CA LEU A 83 9.17 -20.69 24.36
C LEU A 83 8.37 -20.31 25.61
N ALA A 84 8.81 -19.31 26.37
CA ALA A 84 8.09 -18.81 27.54
C ALA A 84 6.74 -18.18 27.14
N SER A 85 6.71 -17.43 26.02
CA SER A 85 5.47 -16.90 25.44
C SER A 85 4.50 -18.03 25.06
N ALA A 86 4.99 -19.07 24.38
CA ALA A 86 4.18 -20.23 24.01
C ALA A 86 3.64 -21.00 25.24
N ALA A 87 4.40 -21.08 26.31
CA ALA A 87 4.01 -21.82 27.51
C ALA A 87 2.75 -21.26 28.19
N VAL A 88 2.51 -19.96 28.06
CA VAL A 88 1.36 -19.25 28.63
C VAL A 88 0.27 -18.90 27.63
N ALA A 89 0.49 -19.20 26.34
CA ALA A 89 -0.46 -18.91 25.28
C ALA A 89 -1.71 -19.81 25.35
N THR A 90 -2.83 -19.29 24.83
CA THR A 90 -4.03 -20.10 24.58
C THR A 90 -3.79 -21.07 23.44
N ILE A 91 -4.51 -22.20 23.47
CA ILE A 91 -4.41 -23.23 22.43
C ILE A 91 -5.11 -22.75 21.15
N GLU A 92 -4.42 -22.78 20.04
CA GLU A 92 -4.98 -22.57 18.70
C GLU A 92 -5.43 -23.92 18.13
N HIS A 93 -6.71 -24.21 18.17
CA HIS A 93 -7.24 -25.55 17.81
C HIS A 93 -7.28 -25.83 16.30
N ARG A 94 -7.24 -24.82 15.45
CA ARG A 94 -7.43 -24.94 14.00
C ARG A 94 -6.19 -24.61 13.18
N TYR A 95 -5.15 -24.11 13.80
CA TYR A 95 -3.94 -23.68 13.14
C TYR A 95 -2.70 -24.25 13.80
N SER A 96 -1.76 -24.67 12.97
CA SER A 96 -0.38 -25.05 13.33
C SER A 96 0.57 -24.30 12.42
N LEU A 97 1.79 -24.04 12.90
CA LEU A 97 2.85 -23.51 12.06
C LEU A 97 3.11 -24.43 10.87
N PRO A 98 3.51 -23.88 9.71
CA PRO A 98 3.81 -24.67 8.52
C PRO A 98 4.89 -25.72 8.81
N GLU A 99 4.79 -26.87 8.15
CA GLU A 99 5.78 -27.95 8.26
C GLU A 99 7.00 -27.72 7.37
N ALA A 100 6.78 -27.03 6.24
CA ALA A 100 7.80 -26.69 5.25
C ALA A 100 7.41 -25.41 4.51
N LEU A 101 8.40 -24.81 3.86
CA LEU A 101 8.18 -23.71 2.92
C LEU A 101 7.53 -24.23 1.63
N ASP A 102 6.69 -23.40 1.03
CA ASP A 102 6.24 -23.65 -0.35
C ASP A 102 7.42 -23.41 -1.33
N TYR A 103 7.31 -23.98 -2.53
CA TYR A 103 8.27 -23.68 -3.60
C TYR A 103 8.00 -22.26 -4.12
N PRO A 104 9.04 -21.39 -4.18
CA PRO A 104 8.87 -20.07 -4.74
C PRO A 104 8.48 -20.14 -6.22
N PRO A 105 7.72 -19.16 -6.73
CA PRO A 105 7.33 -19.13 -8.14
C PRO A 105 8.55 -19.00 -9.05
N LYS A 106 8.48 -19.63 -10.22
CA LYS A 106 9.56 -19.55 -11.24
C LYS A 106 9.57 -18.23 -12.04
N LYS A 107 8.61 -17.35 -11.79
CA LYS A 107 8.48 -16.05 -12.46
C LYS A 107 9.62 -15.12 -12.01
N GLU A 108 10.24 -14.41 -12.94
CA GLU A 108 11.16 -13.31 -12.63
C GLU A 108 10.36 -12.10 -12.12
N LEU A 109 10.60 -11.70 -10.87
CA LEU A 109 9.82 -10.66 -10.20
C LEU A 109 10.37 -9.25 -10.40
N LYS A 110 11.68 -9.13 -10.72
CA LYS A 110 12.40 -7.85 -10.90
C LYS A 110 12.23 -6.90 -9.70
N ILE A 111 12.40 -7.43 -8.50
CA ILE A 111 12.25 -6.69 -7.23
C ILE A 111 13.57 -6.15 -6.69
N LEU A 112 14.70 -6.55 -7.27
CA LEU A 112 16.03 -6.03 -6.95
C LEU A 112 16.59 -5.25 -8.14
N ASP A 113 16.95 -4.00 -7.89
CA ASP A 113 17.66 -3.16 -8.85
C ASP A 113 19.16 -3.44 -8.76
N PRO A 114 19.84 -3.78 -9.84
CA PRO A 114 21.28 -3.95 -9.85
C PRO A 114 22.07 -2.70 -9.41
N GLU A 115 21.48 -1.51 -9.57
CA GLU A 115 22.11 -0.23 -9.20
C GLU A 115 21.85 0.19 -7.74
N SER A 116 21.09 -0.60 -6.98
CA SER A 116 20.64 -0.28 -5.62
C SER A 116 21.79 0.03 -4.63
N LEU A 117 22.94 -0.60 -4.81
CA LEU A 117 24.13 -0.39 -3.96
C LEU A 117 24.84 0.97 -4.19
N THR A 118 24.43 1.74 -5.19
CA THR A 118 25.02 3.05 -5.52
C THR A 118 24.19 4.22 -5.02
N PHE A 119 23.08 3.97 -4.35
CA PHE A 119 22.23 5.04 -3.82
C PHE A 119 22.88 5.71 -2.61
N THR A 120 23.22 6.99 -2.75
CA THR A 120 23.99 7.75 -1.76
C THR A 120 23.21 8.99 -1.28
N PRO A 121 23.54 9.56 -0.09
CA PRO A 121 22.94 10.80 0.37
C PRO A 121 23.05 11.95 -0.63
N ALA A 122 24.18 12.06 -1.35
CA ALA A 122 24.38 13.08 -2.37
C ALA A 122 23.42 12.90 -3.57
N LEU A 123 23.19 11.66 -3.99
CA LEU A 123 22.23 11.34 -5.04
C LEU A 123 20.80 11.63 -4.57
N ALA A 124 20.40 11.17 -3.38
CA ALA A 124 19.08 11.43 -2.79
C ALA A 124 18.80 12.93 -2.69
N LEU A 125 19.79 13.74 -2.22
CA LEU A 125 19.69 15.20 -2.19
C LEU A 125 19.45 15.78 -3.59
N SER A 126 20.18 15.32 -4.60
CA SER A 126 20.06 15.83 -5.96
C SER A 126 18.65 15.60 -6.54
N LEU A 127 18.04 14.45 -6.24
CA LEU A 127 16.68 14.05 -6.66
C LEU A 127 15.60 14.84 -5.90
N ALA A 128 15.72 14.95 -4.57
CA ALA A 128 14.82 15.77 -3.75
C ALA A 128 14.84 17.24 -4.19
N ALA A 129 16.04 17.80 -4.45
CA ALA A 129 16.19 19.16 -4.96
C ALA A 129 15.68 19.33 -6.41
N ALA A 130 15.71 18.29 -7.23
CA ALA A 130 15.09 18.31 -8.57
C ALA A 130 13.57 18.40 -8.47
N ALA A 131 12.95 17.60 -7.59
CA ALA A 131 11.51 17.68 -7.31
C ALA A 131 11.12 19.08 -6.80
N GLU A 132 11.87 19.62 -5.84
CA GLU A 132 11.64 20.98 -5.31
C GLU A 132 11.70 22.05 -6.42
N ARG A 133 12.72 22.03 -7.28
CA ARG A 133 12.83 22.98 -8.40
C ARG A 133 11.66 22.83 -9.39
N ALA A 134 11.27 21.62 -9.69
CA ALA A 134 10.16 21.35 -10.60
C ALA A 134 8.83 21.91 -10.08
N ALA A 135 8.58 21.79 -8.77
CA ALA A 135 7.40 22.36 -8.14
C ALA A 135 7.35 23.89 -8.26
N TYR A 136 8.45 24.58 -7.94
CA TYR A 136 8.54 26.05 -8.12
C TYR A 136 8.44 26.47 -9.59
N GLY A 137 8.80 25.60 -10.52
CA GLY A 137 8.70 25.86 -11.97
C GLY A 137 7.27 25.82 -12.53
N VAL A 138 6.27 25.33 -11.78
CA VAL A 138 4.89 25.21 -12.24
C VAL A 138 4.21 26.57 -12.39
N ASP A 139 4.25 27.36 -11.33
CA ASP A 139 3.58 28.65 -11.26
C ASP A 139 4.26 29.55 -10.20
N ARG A 140 4.29 30.86 -10.42
CA ARG A 140 4.80 31.85 -9.44
C ARG A 140 4.06 31.86 -8.10
N ARG A 141 2.83 31.32 -8.06
CA ARG A 141 2.02 31.19 -6.86
C ARG A 141 2.43 30.03 -5.97
N VAL A 142 3.26 29.09 -6.44
CA VAL A 142 3.92 28.11 -5.57
C VAL A 142 4.88 28.88 -4.65
N ALA A 143 4.44 29.13 -3.43
CA ALA A 143 5.09 30.02 -2.47
C ALA A 143 6.10 29.28 -1.57
N SER A 144 5.92 27.98 -1.38
CA SER A 144 6.79 27.18 -0.52
C SER A 144 6.79 25.71 -0.90
N VAL A 145 7.92 25.04 -0.70
CA VAL A 145 8.01 23.59 -0.57
C VAL A 145 8.21 23.30 0.91
N ARG A 146 7.30 22.55 1.51
CA ARG A 146 7.36 22.22 2.94
C ARG A 146 8.26 21.03 3.18
N ARG A 147 8.21 20.05 2.29
CA ARG A 147 8.98 18.81 2.38
C ARG A 147 9.28 18.30 0.97
N ALA A 148 10.55 18.06 0.69
CA ALA A 148 10.99 17.32 -0.50
C ALA A 148 11.89 16.19 -0.02
N ARG A 149 11.40 14.96 0.00
CA ARG A 149 12.12 13.78 0.50
C ARG A 149 12.38 12.80 -0.63
N CYS A 150 13.59 12.28 -0.66
CA CYS A 150 13.95 11.16 -1.52
C CYS A 150 14.63 10.08 -0.67
N GLU A 151 14.21 8.85 -0.87
CA GLU A 151 14.69 7.69 -0.13
C GLU A 151 14.99 6.54 -1.09
N GLY A 152 15.97 5.71 -0.75
CA GLY A 152 16.27 4.49 -1.45
C GLY A 152 17.07 3.53 -0.59
N GLY A 153 16.83 2.23 -0.80
CA GLY A 153 17.47 1.20 0.00
C GLY A 153 17.28 -0.21 -0.55
N VAL A 154 17.89 -1.15 0.16
CA VAL A 154 17.81 -2.58 -0.09
C VAL A 154 17.43 -3.30 1.18
N SER A 155 16.52 -4.24 1.07
CA SER A 155 16.19 -5.18 2.14
C SER A 155 16.61 -6.59 1.75
N HIS A 156 17.21 -7.33 2.69
CA HIS A 156 17.48 -8.74 2.57
C HIS A 156 16.57 -9.51 3.53
N ASN A 157 15.63 -10.25 2.98
CA ASN A 157 14.59 -10.95 3.70
C ASN A 157 14.86 -12.45 3.74
N VAL A 158 14.56 -13.09 4.88
CA VAL A 158 14.65 -14.53 5.09
C VAL A 158 13.38 -15.01 5.77
N VAL A 159 12.82 -16.10 5.29
CA VAL A 159 11.83 -16.91 5.97
C VAL A 159 12.36 -18.32 6.18
N ALA A 160 12.27 -18.84 7.41
CA ALA A 160 12.74 -20.19 7.73
C ALA A 160 11.67 -20.96 8.52
N VAL A 161 11.52 -22.24 8.18
CA VAL A 161 10.57 -23.19 8.77
C VAL A 161 11.28 -24.51 8.99
N ASN A 162 11.40 -24.95 10.23
CA ASN A 162 11.82 -26.29 10.63
C ASN A 162 13.09 -26.81 9.89
N GLY A 163 14.13 -25.98 9.78
CA GLY A 163 15.40 -26.36 9.14
C GLY A 163 15.49 -26.04 7.63
N SER A 164 14.42 -25.57 7.03
CA SER A 164 14.45 -25.08 5.65
C SER A 164 14.32 -23.55 5.64
N HIS A 165 15.10 -22.87 4.82
CA HIS A 165 14.97 -21.42 4.68
C HIS A 165 15.01 -20.98 3.21
N PHE A 166 14.45 -19.82 2.95
CA PHE A 166 14.52 -19.12 1.67
C PHE A 166 14.83 -17.66 1.91
N SER A 167 15.69 -17.08 1.08
CA SER A 167 16.04 -15.67 1.17
C SER A 167 15.93 -14.97 -0.17
N TRP A 168 15.62 -13.68 -0.14
CA TRP A 168 15.61 -12.81 -1.30
C TRP A 168 16.01 -11.39 -0.92
N MET A 169 16.47 -10.65 -1.91
CA MET A 169 16.76 -9.22 -1.77
C MET A 169 15.78 -8.43 -2.62
N GLU A 170 15.47 -7.24 -2.15
CA GLU A 170 14.62 -6.30 -2.85
C GLU A 170 15.12 -4.87 -2.64
N SER A 171 14.91 -4.02 -3.63
CA SER A 171 15.20 -2.59 -3.56
C SER A 171 13.91 -1.79 -3.51
N SER A 172 13.98 -0.59 -2.96
CA SER A 172 12.89 0.38 -3.02
C SER A 172 13.47 1.79 -3.14
N TYR A 173 12.77 2.63 -3.92
CA TYR A 173 13.06 4.04 -4.07
C TYR A 173 11.76 4.81 -3.96
N SER A 174 11.78 5.95 -3.30
CA SER A 174 10.63 6.82 -3.24
C SER A 174 11.04 8.29 -3.34
N VAL A 175 10.13 9.09 -3.85
CA VAL A 175 10.21 10.55 -3.78
C VAL A 175 8.84 11.07 -3.39
N SER A 176 8.81 12.00 -2.45
CA SER A 176 7.60 12.68 -2.01
C SER A 176 7.85 14.17 -1.85
N LEU A 177 6.81 14.97 -2.12
CA LEU A 177 6.90 16.41 -2.04
C LEU A 177 5.59 17.03 -1.62
N GLU A 178 5.64 17.97 -0.67
CA GLU A 178 4.53 18.80 -0.24
C GLU A 178 4.81 20.26 -0.55
N THR A 179 3.88 20.89 -1.27
CA THR A 179 3.94 22.31 -1.65
C THR A 179 2.84 23.11 -1.02
N GLY A 180 3.06 24.44 -0.92
CA GLY A 180 2.02 25.42 -0.63
C GLY A 180 1.98 26.46 -1.73
N ALA A 181 0.80 26.71 -2.29
CA ALA A 181 0.54 27.82 -3.21
C ALA A 181 -0.23 28.94 -2.52
N ARG A 182 -0.04 30.18 -2.96
CA ARG A 182 -0.74 31.36 -2.45
C ARG A 182 -1.14 32.31 -3.54
N ASP A 183 -2.34 32.90 -3.38
CA ASP A 183 -2.82 34.04 -4.17
C ASP A 183 -3.47 35.04 -3.21
N GLY A 184 -2.77 36.14 -2.91
CA GLY A 184 -3.17 37.07 -1.85
C GLY A 184 -3.19 36.41 -0.46
N GLU A 185 -4.33 36.39 0.18
CA GLU A 185 -4.52 35.76 1.51
C GLU A 185 -4.91 34.29 1.42
N GLU A 186 -5.34 33.82 0.26
CA GLU A 186 -5.71 32.43 0.02
C GLU A 186 -4.47 31.55 -0.10
N GLY A 187 -4.56 30.35 0.45
CA GLY A 187 -3.47 29.40 0.41
C GLY A 187 -3.98 27.96 0.35
N GLU A 188 -3.41 27.20 -0.58
CA GLU A 188 -3.72 25.78 -0.77
C GLU A 188 -2.45 24.95 -0.74
N SER A 189 -2.59 23.66 -0.47
CA SER A 189 -1.48 22.71 -0.47
C SER A 189 -1.67 21.65 -1.53
N GLY A 190 -0.55 21.11 -2.01
CA GLY A 190 -0.53 19.97 -2.91
C GLY A 190 0.57 18.99 -2.50
N TRP A 191 0.28 17.72 -2.62
CA TRP A 191 1.20 16.65 -2.29
C TRP A 191 1.25 15.63 -3.41
N ALA A 192 2.45 15.09 -3.65
CA ALA A 192 2.66 14.01 -4.59
C ALA A 192 3.77 13.08 -4.10
N GLU A 193 3.65 11.80 -4.44
CA GLU A 193 4.69 10.79 -4.20
C GLU A 193 4.70 9.74 -5.30
N SER A 194 5.84 9.04 -5.40
CA SER A 194 6.00 7.83 -6.18
C SER A 194 6.98 6.91 -5.49
N SER A 195 6.71 5.61 -5.54
CA SER A 195 7.60 4.55 -5.09
C SER A 195 7.80 3.51 -6.19
N THR A 196 9.01 2.95 -6.28
CA THR A 196 9.38 1.99 -7.33
C THR A 196 10.48 1.04 -6.84
N ARG A 197 10.56 -0.12 -7.48
CA ARG A 197 11.64 -1.09 -7.27
C ARG A 197 12.90 -0.76 -8.09
N LEU A 198 12.76 -0.02 -9.17
CA LEU A 198 13.84 0.27 -10.11
C LEU A 198 14.15 1.77 -10.13
N PHE A 199 15.39 2.14 -9.85
CA PHE A 199 15.85 3.52 -9.86
C PHE A 199 15.51 4.28 -11.15
N ALA A 200 15.69 3.62 -12.29
CA ALA A 200 15.39 4.20 -13.61
C ALA A 200 13.90 4.57 -13.82
N SER A 201 13.01 4.09 -12.97
CA SER A 201 11.56 4.40 -13.02
C SER A 201 11.17 5.57 -12.10
N LEU A 202 12.11 6.10 -11.30
CA LEU A 202 11.86 7.23 -10.42
C LEU A 202 11.95 8.54 -11.21
N ASP A 203 10.88 9.34 -11.20
CA ASP A 203 10.82 10.66 -11.85
C ASP A 203 10.51 11.79 -10.83
N PRO A 204 11.52 12.31 -10.12
CA PRO A 204 11.33 13.35 -9.12
C PRO A 204 10.74 14.64 -9.68
N GLU A 205 11.10 15.00 -10.92
CA GLU A 205 10.60 16.23 -11.53
C GLU A 205 9.10 16.13 -11.82
N SER A 206 8.60 14.97 -12.26
CA SER A 206 7.17 14.74 -12.46
C SER A 206 6.42 14.89 -11.14
N ILE A 207 6.94 14.32 -10.04
CA ILE A 207 6.33 14.43 -8.71
C ILE A 207 6.33 15.89 -8.22
N GLY A 208 7.42 16.63 -8.44
CA GLY A 208 7.47 18.05 -8.10
C GLY A 208 6.42 18.86 -8.86
N ARG A 209 6.32 18.67 -10.19
CA ARG A 209 5.30 19.32 -11.02
C ARG A 209 3.90 18.98 -10.54
N GLU A 210 3.61 17.72 -10.32
CA GLU A 210 2.29 17.27 -9.86
C GLU A 210 1.87 17.93 -8.54
N ALA A 211 2.75 17.95 -7.54
CA ALA A 211 2.45 18.60 -6.27
C ALA A 211 2.18 20.11 -6.44
N GLY A 212 2.97 20.79 -7.29
CA GLY A 212 2.76 22.20 -7.62
C GLY A 212 1.45 22.46 -8.34
N GLU A 213 1.11 21.68 -9.36
CA GLU A 213 -0.12 21.76 -10.12
C GLU A 213 -1.36 21.55 -9.24
N ARG A 214 -1.31 20.58 -8.30
CA ARG A 214 -2.38 20.33 -7.33
C ARG A 214 -2.62 21.53 -6.42
N ALA A 215 -1.56 22.10 -5.83
CA ALA A 215 -1.68 23.27 -4.96
C ALA A 215 -2.25 24.48 -5.70
N VAL A 216 -1.77 24.76 -6.92
CA VAL A 216 -2.23 25.88 -7.73
C VAL A 216 -3.65 25.67 -8.25
N GLY A 217 -3.99 24.43 -8.62
CA GLY A 217 -5.28 24.07 -9.18
C GLY A 217 -6.46 24.19 -8.22
N LEU A 218 -6.23 24.37 -6.92
CA LEU A 218 -7.26 24.57 -5.90
C LEU A 218 -7.41 26.02 -5.47
N LEU A 219 -6.48 26.91 -5.84
CA LEU A 219 -6.56 28.34 -5.49
C LEU A 219 -7.83 28.98 -6.07
N GLY A 220 -8.53 29.77 -5.27
CA GLY A 220 -9.79 30.40 -5.64
C GLY A 220 -10.98 29.45 -5.60
N GLY A 221 -10.82 28.29 -4.96
CA GLY A 221 -11.86 27.28 -4.86
C GLY A 221 -13.09 27.75 -4.10
N GLY A 222 -14.25 27.54 -4.71
CA GLY A 222 -15.55 27.81 -4.10
C GLY A 222 -16.26 26.55 -3.63
N LEU A 223 -17.30 26.72 -2.82
CA LEU A 223 -18.18 25.63 -2.44
C LEU A 223 -18.99 25.13 -3.65
N PRO A 224 -19.12 23.81 -3.86
CA PRO A 224 -20.01 23.28 -4.88
C PRO A 224 -21.48 23.59 -4.52
N LYS A 225 -22.36 23.57 -5.51
CA LYS A 225 -23.81 23.52 -5.23
C LYS A 225 -24.18 22.12 -4.80
N SER A 226 -25.08 22.03 -3.81
CA SER A 226 -25.60 20.72 -3.37
C SER A 226 -26.43 20.06 -4.47
N GLY A 227 -26.21 18.75 -4.69
CA GLY A 227 -26.92 18.01 -5.73
C GLY A 227 -26.28 16.66 -6.05
N ARG A 228 -26.86 15.98 -7.04
CA ARG A 228 -26.30 14.78 -7.62
C ARG A 228 -25.53 15.09 -8.89
N TYR A 229 -24.32 14.57 -8.97
CA TYR A 229 -23.40 14.81 -10.07
C TYR A 229 -22.86 13.50 -10.65
N ASP A 230 -22.54 13.53 -11.92
CA ASP A 230 -21.60 12.57 -12.48
C ASP A 230 -20.20 13.02 -12.08
N VAL A 231 -19.40 12.08 -11.59
CA VAL A 231 -18.14 12.38 -10.93
C VAL A 231 -17.00 11.58 -11.59
N VAL A 232 -15.92 12.27 -11.91
CA VAL A 232 -14.64 11.62 -12.16
C VAL A 232 -13.88 11.57 -10.83
N LEU A 233 -13.62 10.37 -10.31
CA LEU A 233 -12.66 10.21 -9.22
C LEU A 233 -11.25 10.18 -9.83
N ASP A 234 -10.37 11.08 -9.39
CA ASP A 234 -8.93 10.97 -9.66
C ASP A 234 -8.40 9.62 -9.17
N SER A 235 -7.38 9.10 -9.83
CA SER A 235 -6.78 7.79 -9.48
C SER A 235 -6.40 7.69 -8.00
N ARG A 236 -5.97 8.77 -7.35
CA ARG A 236 -5.67 8.80 -5.92
C ARG A 236 -6.90 8.61 -5.06
N VAL A 237 -8.00 9.29 -5.39
CA VAL A 237 -9.26 9.14 -4.66
C VAL A 237 -9.78 7.72 -4.84
N ALA A 238 -9.64 7.16 -6.04
CA ALA A 238 -9.97 5.76 -6.29
C ALA A 238 -9.10 4.79 -5.46
N LEU A 239 -7.81 5.10 -5.25
CA LEU A 239 -6.90 4.37 -4.35
C LEU A 239 -7.36 4.42 -2.90
N ASP A 240 -7.69 5.61 -2.39
CA ASP A 240 -8.18 5.79 -1.02
C ASP A 240 -9.46 4.98 -0.77
N MET A 241 -10.38 4.96 -1.73
CA MET A 241 -11.61 4.15 -1.65
C MET A 241 -11.33 2.65 -1.76
N LEU A 242 -10.34 2.26 -2.58
CA LEU A 242 -9.91 0.87 -2.72
C LEU A 242 -9.29 0.32 -1.42
N ASP A 243 -8.58 1.13 -0.65
CA ASP A 243 -8.00 0.73 0.64
C ASP A 243 -9.08 0.23 1.62
N VAL A 244 -10.21 0.94 1.67
CA VAL A 244 -11.38 0.52 2.49
C VAL A 244 -11.92 -0.84 2.04
N ILE A 245 -11.99 -1.07 0.72
CA ILE A 245 -12.36 -2.37 0.15
C ILE A 245 -11.32 -3.42 0.49
N GLY A 246 -10.03 -3.08 0.40
CA GLY A 246 -8.90 -3.93 0.77
C GLY A 246 -9.04 -4.48 2.20
N PHE A 247 -9.33 -3.60 3.16
CA PHE A 247 -9.61 -4.00 4.54
C PHE A 247 -10.74 -5.05 4.62
N SER A 248 -11.80 -4.86 3.83
CA SER A 248 -12.97 -5.74 3.82
C SER A 248 -12.74 -7.06 3.08
N LEU A 249 -11.73 -7.13 2.22
CA LEU A 249 -11.30 -8.36 1.53
C LEU A 249 -10.47 -9.29 2.41
N ILE A 250 -9.98 -8.83 3.58
CA ILE A 250 -9.18 -9.67 4.49
C ILE A 250 -10.07 -10.69 5.18
N GLY A 251 -9.80 -11.98 4.98
CA GLY A 251 -10.62 -13.09 5.49
C GLY A 251 -10.76 -13.10 7.02
N GLU A 252 -9.74 -12.67 7.75
CA GLU A 252 -9.81 -12.51 9.21
C GLU A 252 -10.81 -11.42 9.62
N ASN A 253 -10.91 -10.31 8.90
CA ASN A 253 -11.92 -9.28 9.16
C ASN A 253 -13.33 -9.79 8.89
N VAL A 254 -13.51 -10.66 7.88
CA VAL A 254 -14.77 -11.34 7.62
C VAL A 254 -15.17 -12.24 8.78
N SER A 255 -14.26 -13.09 9.26
CA SER A 255 -14.51 -14.02 10.38
C SER A 255 -14.82 -13.30 11.70
N ARG A 256 -14.25 -12.12 11.90
CA ARG A 256 -14.47 -11.25 13.06
C ARG A 256 -15.71 -10.35 12.96
N GLY A 257 -16.48 -10.42 11.86
CA GLY A 257 -17.65 -9.57 11.62
C GLY A 257 -17.31 -8.09 11.42
N LYS A 258 -16.11 -7.79 10.90
CA LYS A 258 -15.60 -6.43 10.65
C LYS A 258 -15.54 -6.07 9.16
N SER A 259 -16.12 -6.89 8.29
CA SER A 259 -16.09 -6.69 6.84
C SER A 259 -17.48 -6.39 6.31
N LEU A 260 -17.59 -5.31 5.54
CA LEU A 260 -18.81 -4.99 4.77
C LEU A 260 -19.11 -6.03 3.67
N LEU A 261 -18.11 -6.85 3.30
CA LEU A 261 -18.23 -7.88 2.26
C LEU A 261 -18.57 -9.27 2.82
N ALA A 262 -18.85 -9.40 4.13
CA ALA A 262 -19.15 -10.70 4.76
C ALA A 262 -20.30 -11.43 4.05
N GLU A 263 -20.12 -12.73 3.79
CA GLU A 263 -21.10 -13.61 3.13
C GLU A 263 -21.50 -13.19 1.68
N MET A 264 -20.63 -12.41 1.01
CA MET A 264 -20.93 -11.91 -0.35
C MET A 264 -20.19 -12.65 -1.47
N VAL A 265 -19.38 -13.67 -1.17
CA VAL A 265 -18.73 -14.49 -2.21
C VAL A 265 -19.78 -15.10 -3.15
N GLY A 266 -19.57 -14.95 -4.46
CA GLY A 266 -20.49 -15.34 -5.53
C GLY A 266 -21.60 -14.32 -5.83
N LYS A 267 -21.70 -13.23 -5.08
CA LYS A 267 -22.69 -12.17 -5.33
C LYS A 267 -22.05 -11.02 -6.13
N ARG A 268 -22.86 -10.37 -6.96
CA ARG A 268 -22.51 -9.11 -7.59
C ARG A 268 -22.59 -8.00 -6.54
N ILE A 269 -21.47 -7.35 -6.29
CA ILE A 269 -21.35 -6.30 -5.27
C ILE A 269 -20.98 -4.95 -5.87
N PHE A 270 -20.44 -4.93 -7.09
CA PHE A 270 -19.98 -3.73 -7.80
C PHE A 270 -20.47 -3.74 -9.26
N SER A 271 -20.22 -2.65 -9.98
CA SER A 271 -20.39 -2.55 -11.42
C SER A 271 -19.67 -3.69 -12.16
N ASP A 272 -20.27 -4.17 -13.25
CA ASP A 272 -19.66 -5.20 -14.11
C ASP A 272 -18.40 -4.74 -14.84
N LYS A 273 -18.07 -3.45 -14.78
CA LYS A 273 -16.83 -2.86 -15.29
C LYS A 273 -15.64 -3.13 -14.39
N LEU A 274 -15.88 -3.46 -13.12
CA LEU A 274 -14.83 -3.56 -12.11
C LEU A 274 -14.28 -4.97 -11.96
N ASN A 275 -12.94 -5.04 -12.02
CA ASN A 275 -12.15 -6.20 -11.63
C ASN A 275 -11.12 -5.73 -10.60
N ILE A 276 -11.09 -6.37 -9.43
CA ILE A 276 -10.13 -6.08 -8.36
C ILE A 276 -9.25 -7.31 -8.17
N ILE A 277 -7.96 -7.09 -8.25
CA ILE A 277 -6.92 -8.12 -8.25
C ILE A 277 -5.93 -7.81 -7.15
N ASP A 278 -5.55 -8.82 -6.37
CA ASP A 278 -4.36 -8.80 -5.51
C ASP A 278 -3.28 -9.67 -6.16
N ASP A 279 -2.18 -9.08 -6.60
CA ASP A 279 -1.09 -9.82 -7.26
C ASP A 279 0.22 -9.73 -6.47
N GLY A 280 0.44 -10.69 -5.59
CA GLY A 280 1.70 -10.83 -4.85
C GLY A 280 2.93 -11.11 -5.74
N LEU A 281 2.73 -11.33 -7.05
CA LEU A 281 3.76 -11.57 -8.06
C LEU A 281 3.82 -10.50 -9.15
N LEU A 282 3.23 -9.34 -8.92
CA LEU A 282 3.25 -8.22 -9.85
C LEU A 282 4.71 -7.82 -10.15
N THR A 283 5.13 -7.89 -11.42
CA THR A 283 6.49 -7.51 -11.80
C THR A 283 6.77 -6.07 -11.39
N THR A 284 7.86 -5.83 -10.64
CA THR A 284 8.22 -4.53 -10.05
C THR A 284 7.25 -3.96 -9.00
N GLY A 285 6.21 -4.70 -8.60
CA GLY A 285 5.30 -4.26 -7.54
C GLY A 285 6.00 -4.08 -6.18
N ILE A 286 5.63 -3.06 -5.44
CA ILE A 286 6.27 -2.72 -4.14
C ILE A 286 6.03 -3.82 -3.10
N GLU A 287 4.85 -4.45 -3.09
CA GLU A 287 4.51 -5.54 -2.17
C GLU A 287 4.77 -6.94 -2.77
N THR A 288 5.52 -7.01 -3.88
CA THR A 288 5.87 -8.28 -4.51
C THR A 288 6.98 -8.99 -3.74
N ALA A 289 6.76 -10.27 -3.46
CA ALA A 289 7.74 -11.18 -2.87
C ALA A 289 7.54 -12.61 -3.37
N PRO A 290 8.57 -13.48 -3.33
CA PRO A 290 8.42 -14.89 -3.74
C PRO A 290 7.57 -15.71 -2.76
N LEU A 291 7.73 -15.45 -1.46
CA LEU A 291 7.00 -16.08 -0.37
C LEU A 291 6.40 -15.02 0.55
N ASP A 292 5.36 -15.38 1.26
CA ASP A 292 4.77 -14.58 2.31
C ASP A 292 5.47 -14.81 3.68
N GLY A 293 5.04 -14.12 4.73
CA GLY A 293 5.64 -14.22 6.06
C GLY A 293 5.47 -15.59 6.74
N GLU A 294 4.62 -16.48 6.22
CA GLU A 294 4.48 -17.87 6.68
C GLU A 294 5.19 -18.87 5.76
N GLY A 295 5.94 -18.40 4.76
CA GLY A 295 6.61 -19.24 3.79
C GLY A 295 5.68 -19.85 2.74
N SER A 296 4.47 -19.30 2.56
CA SER A 296 3.57 -19.67 1.48
C SER A 296 3.95 -18.96 0.20
N ALA A 297 3.85 -19.63 -0.94
CA ALA A 297 4.09 -19.02 -2.24
C ALA A 297 3.06 -17.91 -2.51
N ARG A 298 3.53 -16.69 -2.75
CA ARG A 298 2.66 -15.60 -3.20
C ARG A 298 2.06 -15.91 -4.57
N ARG A 299 0.90 -15.35 -4.84
CA ARG A 299 0.16 -15.62 -6.08
C ARG A 299 -0.71 -14.43 -6.48
N LEU A 300 -1.29 -14.51 -7.67
CA LEU A 300 -2.34 -13.63 -8.11
C LEU A 300 -3.70 -14.18 -7.62
N THR A 301 -4.45 -13.36 -6.90
CA THR A 301 -5.81 -13.63 -6.45
C THR A 301 -6.76 -12.63 -7.10
N ARG A 302 -7.75 -13.12 -7.85
CA ARG A 302 -8.85 -12.28 -8.33
C ARG A 302 -9.87 -12.16 -7.21
N CYS A 303 -9.98 -10.97 -6.61
CA CYS A 303 -10.92 -10.73 -5.52
C CYS A 303 -12.32 -10.42 -6.06
N VAL A 304 -12.38 -9.63 -7.14
CA VAL A 304 -13.64 -9.28 -7.82
C VAL A 304 -13.45 -9.47 -9.33
N GLU A 305 -14.37 -10.19 -9.98
CA GLU A 305 -14.42 -10.39 -11.42
C GLU A 305 -15.74 -9.88 -11.98
N SER A 306 -15.68 -8.89 -12.86
CA SER A 306 -16.87 -8.24 -13.46
C SER A 306 -17.91 -7.89 -12.39
N GLY A 307 -17.49 -7.29 -11.29
CA GLY A 307 -18.34 -6.88 -10.18
C GLY A 307 -18.79 -7.99 -9.23
N VAL A 308 -18.42 -9.24 -9.47
CA VAL A 308 -18.77 -10.39 -8.60
C VAL A 308 -17.61 -10.65 -7.64
N LEU A 309 -17.87 -10.70 -6.33
CA LEU A 309 -16.88 -11.11 -5.34
C LEU A 309 -16.56 -12.59 -5.49
N THR A 310 -15.31 -12.93 -5.74
CA THR A 310 -14.85 -14.31 -6.02
C THR A 310 -14.02 -14.90 -4.89
N SER A 311 -13.26 -14.07 -4.16
CA SER A 311 -12.38 -14.53 -3.09
C SER A 311 -12.11 -13.44 -2.07
N TYR A 312 -11.83 -13.84 -0.84
CA TYR A 312 -11.13 -13.04 0.14
C TYR A 312 -9.64 -13.37 0.13
N LEU A 313 -8.84 -12.60 0.88
CA LEU A 313 -7.40 -12.76 1.04
C LEU A 313 -7.09 -13.42 2.40
N TYR A 314 -6.26 -14.45 2.39
CA TYR A 314 -5.99 -15.29 3.54
C TYR A 314 -4.49 -15.55 3.73
N ASP A 315 -4.03 -15.47 4.97
CA ASP A 315 -2.86 -16.18 5.44
C ASP A 315 -3.21 -17.66 5.74
N ARG A 316 -2.28 -18.46 6.23
CA ARG A 316 -2.57 -19.87 6.56
C ARG A 316 -3.53 -19.99 7.73
N ARG A 317 -3.42 -19.10 8.72
CA ARG A 317 -4.24 -19.15 9.94
C ARG A 317 -5.70 -18.84 9.62
N SER A 318 -5.98 -17.70 9.02
CA SER A 318 -7.35 -17.30 8.66
C SER A 318 -7.98 -18.23 7.62
N ALA A 319 -7.17 -18.81 6.71
CA ALA A 319 -7.60 -19.83 5.78
C ALA A 319 -8.06 -21.12 6.50
N ALA A 320 -7.27 -21.59 7.48
CA ALA A 320 -7.62 -22.76 8.28
C ALA A 320 -8.91 -22.54 9.11
N GLU A 321 -9.09 -21.34 9.66
CA GLU A 321 -10.30 -20.94 10.38
C GLU A 321 -11.54 -20.96 9.45
N ALA A 322 -11.37 -20.47 8.21
CA ALA A 322 -12.41 -20.42 7.20
C ALA A 322 -12.64 -21.77 6.47
N GLY A 323 -11.76 -22.76 6.66
CA GLY A 323 -11.82 -24.06 5.97
C GLY A 323 -11.47 -23.99 4.49
N VAL A 324 -10.61 -23.04 4.09
CA VAL A 324 -10.17 -22.81 2.70
C VAL A 324 -8.64 -22.90 2.59
N GLY A 325 -8.08 -22.76 1.39
CA GLY A 325 -6.64 -22.66 1.18
C GLY A 325 -6.15 -21.23 1.37
N THR A 326 -4.88 -21.07 1.83
CA THR A 326 -4.22 -19.76 1.88
C THR A 326 -4.10 -19.15 0.47
N THR A 327 -4.19 -17.81 0.39
CA THR A 327 -3.92 -17.06 -0.83
C THR A 327 -2.49 -16.53 -0.91
N GLY A 328 -1.64 -16.82 0.10
CA GLY A 328 -0.26 -16.33 0.17
C GLY A 328 -0.17 -14.87 0.58
N ASN A 329 -1.08 -14.44 1.44
CA ASN A 329 -1.24 -13.05 1.88
C ASN A 329 -0.76 -12.81 3.31
N GLY A 330 0.03 -13.71 3.91
CA GLY A 330 0.63 -13.51 5.23
C GLY A 330 1.69 -12.41 5.19
N THR A 331 1.51 -11.34 5.98
CA THR A 331 2.43 -10.20 6.07
C THR A 331 2.92 -10.03 7.51
N GLY A 332 4.12 -9.47 7.71
CA GLY A 332 4.76 -9.34 9.00
C GLY A 332 5.71 -10.50 9.32
N GLY A 333 5.78 -10.90 10.57
CA GLY A 333 6.67 -11.96 11.05
C GLY A 333 7.99 -11.45 11.62
N VAL A 334 8.42 -10.23 11.34
CA VAL A 334 9.65 -9.61 11.90
C VAL A 334 9.37 -8.89 13.20
N SER A 335 8.48 -7.90 13.20
CA SER A 335 8.14 -7.08 14.38
C SER A 335 6.85 -7.51 15.08
N SER A 336 5.97 -8.21 14.38
CA SER A 336 4.71 -8.76 14.85
C SER A 336 4.52 -10.19 14.37
N ARG A 337 3.54 -10.91 14.91
CA ARG A 337 3.08 -12.17 14.27
C ARG A 337 2.63 -11.88 12.85
N VAL A 338 2.70 -12.92 12.00
CA VAL A 338 2.13 -12.84 10.65
C VAL A 338 0.63 -12.69 10.75
N GLU A 339 0.10 -11.76 9.96
CA GLU A 339 -1.34 -11.47 9.81
C GLU A 339 -1.68 -11.33 8.33
N PRO A 340 -2.93 -11.61 7.90
CA PRO A 340 -3.29 -11.46 6.50
C PRO A 340 -3.39 -9.99 6.08
N SER A 341 -2.85 -9.66 4.91
CA SER A 341 -2.88 -8.32 4.32
C SER A 341 -2.98 -8.39 2.80
N CYS A 342 -3.41 -7.28 2.19
CA CYS A 342 -3.27 -7.10 0.75
C CYS A 342 -1.78 -7.07 0.37
N THR A 343 -1.49 -7.43 -0.87
CA THR A 343 -0.18 -7.26 -1.49
C THR A 343 -0.25 -6.11 -2.50
N ASN A 344 -0.12 -6.38 -3.80
CA ASN A 344 -0.41 -5.36 -4.78
C ASN A 344 -1.90 -5.47 -5.17
N LEU A 345 -2.74 -4.76 -4.43
CA LEU A 345 -4.19 -4.72 -4.65
C LEU A 345 -4.53 -3.60 -5.63
N PHE A 346 -5.19 -3.93 -6.73
CA PHE A 346 -5.52 -2.90 -7.72
C PHE A 346 -6.84 -3.14 -8.46
N ILE A 347 -7.47 -2.04 -8.90
CA ILE A 347 -8.54 -2.05 -9.88
C ILE A 347 -7.89 -2.22 -11.25
N ALA A 348 -8.22 -3.28 -11.98
CA ALA A 348 -7.66 -3.48 -13.31
C ALA A 348 -8.06 -2.33 -14.24
N GLY A 349 -7.08 -1.70 -14.90
CA GLY A 349 -7.31 -0.57 -15.78
C GLY A 349 -8.21 -0.88 -16.96
N GLY A 350 -9.02 0.09 -17.34
CA GLY A 350 -9.80 0.08 -18.57
C GLY A 350 -8.91 0.25 -19.83
N LYS A 351 -9.53 0.47 -20.95
CA LYS A 351 -8.83 0.71 -22.23
C LYS A 351 -9.46 1.85 -23.00
N GLY A 352 -8.62 2.72 -23.52
CA GLY A 352 -9.04 3.78 -24.45
C GLY A 352 -9.71 4.99 -23.81
N HIS A 353 -9.58 5.17 -22.50
CA HIS A 353 -10.13 6.32 -21.78
C HIS A 353 -9.10 6.86 -20.78
N SER A 354 -8.39 7.92 -21.15
CA SER A 354 -7.59 8.68 -20.19
C SER A 354 -8.51 9.47 -19.24
N GLN A 355 -7.98 9.97 -18.12
CA GLN A 355 -8.75 10.88 -17.24
C GLN A 355 -9.33 12.07 -18.02
N ARG A 356 -8.57 12.61 -18.96
CA ARG A 356 -9.02 13.70 -19.84
C ARG A 356 -10.23 13.30 -20.69
N ASP A 357 -10.26 12.07 -21.20
CA ASP A 357 -11.40 11.57 -21.98
C ASP A 357 -12.63 11.39 -21.10
N LEU A 358 -12.46 10.95 -19.84
CA LEU A 358 -13.54 10.87 -18.87
C LEU A 358 -14.12 12.26 -18.59
N ILE A 359 -13.28 13.26 -18.33
CA ILE A 359 -13.70 14.66 -18.16
C ILE A 359 -14.41 15.16 -19.40
N GLY A 360 -13.82 14.92 -20.59
CA GLY A 360 -14.37 15.35 -21.89
C GLY A 360 -15.73 14.75 -22.22
N SER A 361 -16.09 13.63 -21.63
CA SER A 361 -17.40 12.97 -21.83
C SER A 361 -18.55 13.61 -21.05
N LEU A 362 -18.25 14.45 -20.05
CA LEU A 362 -19.25 15.03 -19.15
C LEU A 362 -19.72 16.42 -19.61
N ALA A 363 -21.02 16.57 -19.84
CA ALA A 363 -21.60 17.90 -20.05
C ALA A 363 -21.58 18.78 -18.78
N ASN A 364 -21.84 18.17 -17.64
CA ASN A 364 -21.75 18.77 -16.30
C ASN A 364 -21.31 17.68 -15.32
N GLY A 365 -20.35 17.98 -14.44
CA GLY A 365 -19.84 17.02 -13.49
C GLY A 365 -18.82 17.63 -12.55
N VAL A 366 -18.21 16.77 -11.74
CA VAL A 366 -17.16 17.16 -10.79
C VAL A 366 -15.98 16.18 -10.93
N LEU A 367 -14.77 16.72 -11.06
CA LEU A 367 -13.55 15.96 -10.81
C LEU A 367 -13.24 16.07 -9.32
N VAL A 368 -13.28 14.96 -8.60
CA VAL A 368 -12.84 14.85 -7.19
C VAL A 368 -11.36 14.49 -7.21
N SER A 369 -10.50 15.44 -6.81
CA SER A 369 -9.04 15.29 -6.88
C SER A 369 -8.42 14.87 -5.56
N GLU A 370 -9.13 15.10 -4.45
CA GLU A 370 -8.69 14.78 -3.10
C GLU A 370 -9.89 14.57 -2.18
N VAL A 371 -9.77 13.66 -1.23
CA VAL A 371 -10.73 13.45 -0.14
C VAL A 371 -10.05 13.57 1.21
N MET A 372 -10.78 14.07 2.19
CA MET A 372 -10.31 14.29 3.55
C MET A 372 -11.18 13.51 4.53
N GLY A 373 -10.51 12.87 5.52
CA GLY A 373 -11.19 12.11 6.55
C GLY A 373 -11.48 10.66 6.18
N ILE A 374 -10.74 10.05 5.26
CA ILE A 374 -10.92 8.67 4.81
C ILE A 374 -11.02 7.66 6.00
N HIS A 375 -10.30 7.92 7.08
CA HIS A 375 -10.32 7.13 8.31
C HIS A 375 -11.67 7.16 9.06
N THR A 376 -12.60 8.02 8.66
CA THR A 376 -13.95 8.10 9.25
C THR A 376 -14.97 7.21 8.52
N ILE A 377 -14.59 6.56 7.44
CA ILE A 377 -15.43 5.57 6.77
C ILE A 377 -15.66 4.39 7.72
N ASP A 378 -16.91 4.02 7.91
CA ASP A 378 -17.22 2.82 8.70
C ASP A 378 -16.93 1.56 7.86
N PRO A 379 -15.92 0.75 8.24
CA PRO A 379 -15.51 -0.41 7.47
C PRO A 379 -16.52 -1.57 7.54
N ILE A 380 -17.56 -1.48 8.36
CA ILE A 380 -18.60 -2.51 8.51
C ILE A 380 -19.84 -2.16 7.70
N SER A 381 -20.32 -0.91 7.81
CA SER A 381 -21.51 -0.47 7.06
C SER A 381 -21.16 0.04 5.65
N GLY A 382 -19.93 0.53 5.47
CA GLY A 382 -19.48 1.21 4.25
C GLY A 382 -19.97 2.65 4.11
N GLU A 383 -20.66 3.18 5.11
CA GLU A 383 -21.15 4.58 5.10
C GLU A 383 -20.00 5.56 5.22
N PHE A 384 -20.06 6.63 4.42
CA PHE A 384 -19.05 7.67 4.45
C PHE A 384 -19.63 9.07 4.24
N SER A 385 -18.94 10.06 4.79
CA SER A 385 -19.14 11.48 4.54
C SER A 385 -17.79 12.18 4.64
N LEU A 386 -17.21 12.51 3.49
CA LEU A 386 -15.84 12.97 3.37
C LEU A 386 -15.81 14.41 2.82
N GLY A 387 -14.95 15.24 3.41
CA GLY A 387 -14.59 16.49 2.75
C GLY A 387 -13.86 16.20 1.44
N PHE A 388 -14.03 17.04 0.43
CA PHE A 388 -13.29 16.91 -0.81
C PHE A 388 -12.85 18.26 -1.39
N SER A 389 -11.79 18.18 -2.20
CA SER A 389 -11.36 19.23 -3.11
C SER A 389 -11.30 18.70 -4.54
N GLY A 390 -11.54 19.56 -5.52
CA GLY A 390 -11.59 19.15 -6.91
C GLY A 390 -11.90 20.27 -7.88
N GLN A 391 -12.53 19.96 -9.00
CA GLN A 391 -12.86 20.92 -10.04
C GLN A 391 -14.26 20.68 -10.63
N LEU A 392 -14.95 21.79 -10.96
CA LEU A 392 -16.21 21.74 -11.70
C LEU A 392 -15.93 21.47 -13.17
N ILE A 393 -16.69 20.55 -13.75
CA ILE A 393 -16.66 20.23 -15.19
C ILE A 393 -17.90 20.82 -15.84
N THR A 394 -17.73 21.58 -16.93
CA THR A 394 -18.84 22.11 -17.73
C THR A 394 -18.47 22.00 -19.21
N GLY A 395 -19.31 21.33 -20.02
CA GLY A 395 -19.07 21.15 -21.44
C GLY A 395 -17.83 20.33 -21.77
N GLY A 396 -17.44 19.40 -20.89
CA GLY A 396 -16.24 18.57 -21.07
C GLY A 396 -14.93 19.24 -20.67
N GLU A 397 -14.97 20.41 -20.04
CA GLU A 397 -13.78 21.15 -19.62
C GLU A 397 -13.84 21.51 -18.13
N ILE A 398 -12.66 21.58 -17.51
CA ILE A 398 -12.52 22.08 -16.13
C ILE A 398 -12.74 23.60 -16.15
N THR A 399 -13.70 24.10 -15.34
CA THR A 399 -14.12 25.50 -15.37
C THR A 399 -13.87 26.27 -14.08
N ALA A 400 -13.84 25.62 -12.92
CA ALA A 400 -13.59 26.26 -11.65
C ALA A 400 -13.05 25.27 -10.59
N PRO A 401 -12.14 25.69 -9.71
CA PRO A 401 -11.75 24.90 -8.55
C PRO A 401 -12.90 24.84 -7.52
N LEU A 402 -12.96 23.71 -6.82
CA LEU A 402 -13.91 23.45 -5.75
C LEU A 402 -13.17 23.07 -4.46
N THR A 403 -13.50 23.72 -3.35
CA THR A 403 -12.96 23.40 -2.03
C THR A 403 -14.06 23.41 -0.98
N GLY A 404 -13.88 22.62 0.08
CA GLY A 404 -14.82 22.61 1.21
C GLY A 404 -16.17 21.90 0.93
N GLY A 405 -16.31 21.20 -0.18
CA GLY A 405 -17.46 20.35 -0.46
C GLY A 405 -17.41 19.05 0.34
N THR A 406 -18.55 18.36 0.39
CA THR A 406 -18.68 17.03 1.00
C THR A 406 -19.21 16.03 -0.02
N ILE A 407 -18.55 14.88 -0.13
CA ILE A 407 -19.04 13.71 -0.87
C ILE A 407 -19.52 12.67 0.15
N SER A 408 -20.72 12.13 -0.03
CA SER A 408 -21.31 11.19 0.91
C SER A 408 -22.02 10.04 0.21
N GLY A 409 -22.12 8.90 0.90
CA GLY A 409 -22.79 7.72 0.39
C GLY A 409 -22.34 6.45 1.08
N ASN A 410 -22.49 5.35 0.36
CA ASN A 410 -22.03 4.02 0.76
C ASN A 410 -21.01 3.50 -0.26
N ILE A 411 -19.94 2.85 0.22
CA ILE A 411 -18.86 2.34 -0.64
C ILE A 411 -19.38 1.32 -1.68
N LEU A 412 -20.31 0.44 -1.30
CA LEU A 412 -20.89 -0.55 -2.23
C LEU A 412 -21.68 0.14 -3.36
N ASP A 413 -22.47 1.16 -3.00
CA ASP A 413 -23.24 1.93 -3.97
C ASP A 413 -22.32 2.75 -4.87
N LEU A 414 -21.26 3.37 -4.30
CA LEU A 414 -20.27 4.14 -5.06
C LEU A 414 -19.63 3.28 -6.14
N PHE A 415 -19.14 2.09 -5.80
CA PHE A 415 -18.51 1.18 -6.76
C PHE A 415 -19.50 0.46 -7.68
N SER A 416 -20.78 0.38 -7.30
CA SER A 416 -21.85 -0.12 -8.18
C SER A 416 -22.20 0.88 -9.29
N ASN A 417 -21.96 2.17 -9.07
CA ASN A 417 -22.25 3.25 -10.00
C ASN A 417 -21.06 3.60 -10.92
N VAL A 418 -20.02 2.78 -10.97
CA VAL A 418 -18.91 2.96 -11.91
C VAL A 418 -19.36 2.64 -13.32
N GLU A 419 -19.31 3.64 -14.21
CA GLU A 419 -19.69 3.55 -15.62
C GLU A 419 -18.48 3.27 -16.52
N VAL A 420 -17.33 3.91 -16.23
CA VAL A 420 -16.10 3.76 -17.00
C VAL A 420 -14.90 3.68 -16.08
N VAL A 421 -13.99 2.76 -16.39
CA VAL A 421 -12.68 2.61 -15.76
C VAL A 421 -11.62 3.21 -16.70
N GLY A 422 -10.82 4.13 -16.19
CA GLY A 422 -9.74 4.78 -16.94
C GLY A 422 -8.57 3.84 -17.27
N GLU A 423 -7.67 4.29 -18.14
CA GLU A 423 -6.42 3.57 -18.47
C GLU A 423 -5.19 4.13 -17.75
N ASP A 424 -5.34 5.24 -17.05
CA ASP A 424 -4.34 6.01 -16.32
C ASP A 424 -3.97 5.37 -14.96
N MET A 425 -3.60 4.09 -15.00
CA MET A 425 -3.23 3.31 -13.82
C MET A 425 -2.11 3.99 -13.03
N ARG A 426 -2.37 4.22 -11.75
CA ARG A 426 -1.40 4.71 -10.79
C ARG A 426 -1.25 3.74 -9.64
N PHE A 427 -0.01 3.53 -9.19
CA PHE A 427 0.29 2.82 -7.95
C PHE A 427 0.84 3.78 -6.90
N GLN A 428 0.42 3.55 -5.65
CA GLN A 428 0.96 4.18 -4.47
C GLN A 428 1.20 3.06 -3.43
N GLY A 429 2.49 2.76 -3.16
CA GLY A 429 2.81 1.53 -2.43
C GLY A 429 2.26 0.28 -3.14
N GLY A 430 1.56 -0.54 -2.39
CA GLY A 430 0.89 -1.75 -2.88
C GLY A 430 -0.53 -1.53 -3.45
N LEU A 431 -1.05 -0.31 -3.44
CA LEU A 431 -2.39 -0.01 -3.97
C LEU A 431 -2.33 0.55 -5.38
N GLY A 432 -3.22 0.11 -6.26
CA GLY A 432 -3.30 0.56 -7.65
C GLY A 432 -4.72 0.88 -8.10
N ALA A 433 -4.94 2.06 -8.70
CA ALA A 433 -6.21 2.40 -9.33
C ALA A 433 -6.03 3.35 -10.51
N PRO A 434 -6.87 3.27 -11.54
CA PRO A 434 -7.06 4.32 -12.53
C PRO A 434 -8.12 5.32 -12.08
N SER A 435 -8.29 6.42 -12.80
CA SER A 435 -9.45 7.27 -12.65
C SER A 435 -10.75 6.52 -12.97
N LEU A 436 -11.83 6.86 -12.26
CA LEU A 436 -13.14 6.23 -12.40
C LEU A 436 -14.20 7.28 -12.73
N LEU A 437 -15.06 7.00 -13.71
CA LEU A 437 -16.27 7.78 -13.95
C LEU A 437 -17.45 7.09 -13.25
N LEU A 438 -18.16 7.84 -12.43
CA LEU A 438 -19.32 7.40 -11.67
C LEU A 438 -20.53 8.27 -11.97
N SER A 439 -21.72 7.69 -11.95
CA SER A 439 -22.97 8.42 -12.11
C SER A 439 -23.67 8.66 -10.78
N GLY A 440 -24.33 9.81 -10.67
CA GLY A 440 -25.31 10.11 -9.62
C GLY A 440 -24.78 10.18 -8.18
N VAL A 441 -23.56 10.65 -7.99
CA VAL A 441 -22.90 10.80 -6.68
C VAL A 441 -23.44 12.03 -5.95
N GLU A 442 -23.70 11.89 -4.65
CA GLU A 442 -24.22 12.99 -3.82
C GLU A 442 -23.11 13.92 -3.33
N ILE A 443 -23.24 15.18 -3.65
CA ILE A 443 -22.33 16.26 -3.25
C ILE A 443 -23.10 17.30 -2.47
N ALA A 444 -22.58 17.70 -1.32
CA ALA A 444 -23.10 18.78 -0.52
C ALA A 444 -22.10 19.96 -0.46
N GLY A 445 -22.62 21.18 -0.48
CA GLY A 445 -21.87 22.42 -0.40
C GLY A 445 -22.79 23.57 0.03
N GLN A 446 -23.09 24.48 -0.90
CA GLN A 446 -24.06 25.56 -0.66
C GLN A 446 -25.49 25.12 -0.90
#